data_e405cd0ebbcaf6f29f6f0c6455bb24cf
#
_entry.id   e405cd0ebbcaf6f29f6f0c6455bb24cf
#
_cell.length_a   1.000
_cell.length_b   1.000
_cell.length_c   1.000
_cell.angle_alpha   90.00
_cell.angle_beta   90.00
_cell.angle_gamma   90.00
#
_symmetry.space_group_name_H-M   'P 1'
#
loop_
_entity.id
_entity.type
_entity.pdbx_description
1 polymer ?
#
loop_
_entity_poly.entity_id
_entity_poly.type
_entity_poly.pdbx_seq_one_letter_code
_entity_poly.pdbx_strand_id
1 'polypeptide(L)'
;MTDTEYKKFHALADSIGLDVLVETHNKEEVKRAVEYGRIIGVNNRNLQTFDEDITTCERLLPLIPDGKVKVAESAIRKHSDFEYLRGLKFDAALIGEAFMREKDIKKAVDNLRYGN
;
A
#
# COMPACT_ATOMS: atom_id res chain seq x y z
N MET A 1 -9.98 2.86 -15.20
CA MET A 1 -9.17 1.98 -16.07
C MET A 1 -9.91 0.69 -16.31
N THR A 2 -10.01 0.25 -17.56
CA THR A 2 -10.68 -1.00 -17.92
C THR A 2 -9.78 -2.21 -17.67
N ASP A 3 -10.36 -3.40 -17.64
CA ASP A 3 -9.59 -4.64 -17.47
C ASP A 3 -8.60 -4.84 -18.62
N THR A 4 -9.00 -4.47 -19.84
CA THR A 4 -8.12 -4.54 -21.01
C THR A 4 -6.92 -3.61 -20.83
N GLU A 5 -7.14 -2.40 -20.33
CA GLU A 5 -6.06 -1.46 -20.04
C GLU A 5 -5.13 -1.96 -18.96
N TYR A 6 -5.65 -2.57 -17.88
CA TYR A 6 -4.84 -3.20 -16.85
C TYR A 6 -3.91 -4.26 -17.43
N LYS A 7 -4.47 -5.16 -18.25
CA LYS A 7 -3.68 -6.22 -18.89
C LYS A 7 -2.59 -5.66 -19.78
N LYS A 8 -2.90 -4.62 -20.56
CA LYS A 8 -1.91 -3.96 -21.43
C LYS A 8 -0.79 -3.31 -20.63
N PHE A 9 -1.12 -2.59 -19.56
CA PHE A 9 -0.12 -1.97 -18.71
C PHE A 9 0.79 -2.99 -18.03
N HIS A 10 0.23 -4.08 -17.52
CA HIS A 10 1.02 -5.14 -16.92
C HIS A 10 1.96 -5.79 -17.92
N ALA A 11 1.46 -6.09 -19.13
CA ALA A 11 2.28 -6.67 -20.18
C ALA A 11 3.42 -5.73 -20.59
N LEU A 12 3.13 -4.43 -20.72
CA LEU A 12 4.14 -3.44 -21.05
C LEU A 12 5.20 -3.34 -19.95
N ALA A 13 4.77 -3.25 -18.70
CA ALA A 13 5.68 -3.19 -17.55
C ALA A 13 6.58 -4.41 -17.49
N ASP A 14 6.02 -5.61 -17.65
CA ASP A 14 6.78 -6.85 -17.67
C ASP A 14 7.82 -6.84 -18.80
N SER A 15 7.45 -6.32 -19.97
CA SER A 15 8.35 -6.29 -21.14
C SER A 15 9.58 -5.42 -20.94
N ILE A 16 9.50 -4.42 -20.06
CA ILE A 16 10.61 -3.50 -19.78
C ILE A 16 11.20 -3.68 -18.37
N GLY A 17 10.80 -4.73 -17.68
CA GLY A 17 11.36 -5.09 -16.37
C GLY A 17 10.87 -4.25 -15.21
N LEU A 18 9.69 -3.64 -15.30
CA LEU A 18 9.08 -2.86 -14.21
C LEU A 18 8.04 -3.69 -13.47
N ASP A 19 8.03 -3.53 -12.15
CA ASP A 19 6.95 -4.04 -11.30
C ASP A 19 5.79 -3.05 -11.27
N VAL A 20 4.57 -3.55 -11.05
CA VAL A 20 3.37 -2.73 -10.99
C VAL A 20 2.73 -2.83 -9.61
N LEU A 21 2.60 -1.69 -8.94
CA LEU A 21 1.85 -1.59 -7.69
C LEU A 21 0.42 -1.18 -8.03
N VAL A 22 -0.54 -2.04 -7.74
CA VAL A 22 -1.96 -1.77 -8.00
C VAL A 22 -2.59 -1.21 -6.73
N GLU A 23 -2.88 0.07 -6.72
CA GLU A 23 -3.47 0.75 -5.58
C GLU A 23 -4.97 0.51 -5.49
N THR A 24 -5.45 0.22 -4.28
CA THR A 24 -6.85 -0.06 -4.01
C THR A 24 -7.36 0.74 -2.81
N HIS A 25 -8.68 1.04 -2.79
CA HIS A 25 -9.31 1.84 -1.73
C HIS A 25 -10.56 1.16 -1.15
N ASN A 26 -11.10 0.17 -1.83
CA ASN A 26 -12.35 -0.49 -1.43
C ASN A 26 -12.37 -1.95 -1.91
N LYS A 27 -13.43 -2.67 -1.51
CA LYS A 27 -13.58 -4.10 -1.82
C LYS A 27 -13.57 -4.41 -3.31
N GLU A 28 -14.27 -3.60 -4.09
CA GLU A 28 -14.40 -3.81 -5.54
C GLU A 28 -13.05 -3.68 -6.21
N GLU A 29 -12.29 -2.67 -5.82
CA GLU A 29 -10.96 -2.44 -6.35
C GLU A 29 -9.99 -3.56 -5.97
N VAL A 30 -10.07 -4.05 -4.72
CA VAL A 30 -9.24 -5.18 -4.28
C VAL A 30 -9.55 -6.43 -5.09
N LYS A 31 -10.82 -6.77 -5.26
CA LYS A 31 -11.23 -7.94 -6.04
C LYS A 31 -10.68 -7.90 -7.46
N ARG A 32 -10.74 -6.73 -8.08
CA ARG A 32 -10.23 -6.52 -9.43
C ARG A 32 -8.70 -6.61 -9.47
N ALA A 33 -8.03 -5.96 -8.52
CA ALA A 33 -6.57 -5.96 -8.42
C ALA A 33 -6.01 -7.36 -8.21
N VAL A 34 -6.67 -8.18 -7.40
CA VAL A 34 -6.26 -9.56 -7.13
C VAL A 34 -6.26 -10.42 -8.40
N GLU A 35 -7.17 -10.15 -9.34
CA GLU A 35 -7.20 -10.86 -10.61
C GLU A 35 -5.99 -10.56 -11.50
N TYR A 36 -5.54 -9.31 -11.51
CA TYR A 36 -4.55 -8.84 -12.48
C TYR A 36 -3.21 -8.49 -11.88
N GLY A 37 -3.15 -8.18 -10.57
CA GLY A 37 -1.95 -7.69 -9.93
C GLY A 37 -1.21 -8.73 -9.09
N ARG A 38 0.09 -8.52 -8.95
CA ARG A 38 0.94 -9.28 -8.05
C ARG A 38 1.25 -8.52 -6.78
N ILE A 39 1.34 -7.19 -6.89
CA ILE A 39 1.63 -6.28 -5.79
C ILE A 39 0.39 -5.42 -5.57
N ILE A 40 -0.27 -5.61 -4.44
CA ILE A 40 -1.53 -4.95 -4.12
C ILE A 40 -1.29 -3.91 -3.04
N GLY A 41 -1.56 -2.65 -3.37
CA GLY A 41 -1.50 -1.55 -2.42
C GLY A 41 -2.88 -1.26 -1.84
N VAL A 42 -2.96 -1.14 -0.52
CA VAL A 42 -4.17 -0.69 0.16
C VAL A 42 -3.92 0.73 0.66
N ASN A 43 -4.63 1.69 0.08
CA ASN A 43 -4.49 3.09 0.45
C ASN A 43 -5.49 3.45 1.55
N ASN A 44 -4.96 3.83 2.70
CA ASN A 44 -5.76 4.22 3.87
C ASN A 44 -6.36 5.63 3.75
N ARG A 45 -6.05 6.34 2.68
CA ARG A 45 -6.62 7.68 2.44
C ARG A 45 -7.79 7.57 1.47
N ASN A 46 -8.93 8.17 1.88
CA ASN A 46 -10.06 8.34 0.98
C ASN A 46 -9.76 9.49 0.01
N LEU A 47 -9.74 9.21 -1.29
CA LEU A 47 -9.37 10.21 -2.29
C LEU A 47 -10.44 11.29 -2.50
N GLN A 48 -11.66 11.07 -2.05
CA GLN A 48 -12.74 12.07 -2.14
C GLN A 48 -12.74 13.03 -0.96
N THR A 49 -12.56 12.50 0.26
CA THR A 49 -12.61 13.30 1.50
C THR A 49 -11.22 13.62 2.04
N PHE A 50 -10.17 12.92 1.58
CA PHE A 50 -8.81 12.97 2.08
C PHE A 50 -8.65 12.51 3.53
N ASP A 51 -9.70 11.92 4.11
CA ASP A 51 -9.61 11.30 5.43
C ASP A 51 -8.74 10.05 5.37
N GLU A 52 -7.95 9.84 6.42
CA GLU A 52 -7.10 8.67 6.56
C GLU A 52 -7.60 7.79 7.70
N ASP A 53 -7.63 6.48 7.44
CA ASP A 53 -8.04 5.49 8.44
C ASP A 53 -7.19 4.23 8.24
N ILE A 54 -6.24 4.00 9.12
CA ILE A 54 -5.32 2.87 9.03
C ILE A 54 -6.04 1.51 9.12
N THR A 55 -7.24 1.48 9.70
CA THR A 55 -8.04 0.24 9.77
C THR A 55 -8.58 -0.20 8.42
N THR A 56 -8.50 0.64 7.39
CA THR A 56 -8.83 0.23 6.01
C THR A 56 -8.00 -0.98 5.61
N CYS A 57 -6.71 -1.00 5.94
CA CYS A 57 -5.84 -2.15 5.72
C CYS A 57 -6.39 -3.42 6.36
N GLU A 58 -6.83 -3.33 7.61
CA GLU A 58 -7.38 -4.47 8.33
C GLU A 58 -8.66 -5.00 7.69
N ARG A 59 -9.54 -4.09 7.24
CA ARG A 59 -10.80 -4.48 6.61
C ARG A 59 -10.63 -5.13 5.25
N LEU A 60 -9.67 -4.68 4.47
CA LEU A 60 -9.46 -5.15 3.10
C LEU A 60 -8.49 -6.35 3.02
N LEU A 61 -7.64 -6.54 4.03
CA LEU A 61 -6.64 -7.58 4.05
C LEU A 61 -7.19 -9.00 3.79
N PRO A 62 -8.33 -9.42 4.38
CA PRO A 62 -8.87 -10.76 4.14
C PRO A 62 -9.24 -11.04 2.68
N LEU A 63 -9.39 -10.01 1.87
CA LEU A 63 -9.73 -10.14 0.44
C LEU A 63 -8.50 -10.40 -0.43
N ILE A 64 -7.30 -10.24 0.12
CA ILE A 64 -6.05 -10.43 -0.61
C ILE A 64 -5.49 -11.81 -0.26
N PRO A 65 -5.41 -12.74 -1.22
CA PRO A 65 -4.90 -14.08 -0.93
C PRO A 65 -3.41 -14.08 -0.65
N ASP A 66 -2.96 -15.13 0.03
CA ASP A 66 -1.54 -15.37 0.22
C ASP A 66 -0.87 -15.52 -1.14
N GLY A 67 0.39 -15.13 -1.22
CA GLY A 67 1.13 -15.15 -2.49
C GLY A 67 1.13 -13.82 -3.23
N LYS A 68 0.28 -12.88 -2.84
CA LYS A 68 0.36 -11.50 -3.32
C LYS A 68 1.23 -10.69 -2.37
N VAL A 69 1.97 -9.73 -2.90
CA VAL A 69 2.72 -8.76 -2.09
C VAL A 69 1.74 -7.68 -1.64
N LYS A 70 1.68 -7.42 -0.34
CA LYS A 70 0.73 -6.50 0.27
C LYS A 70 1.46 -5.25 0.76
N VAL A 71 1.04 -4.09 0.25
CA VAL A 71 1.65 -2.80 0.57
C VAL A 71 0.61 -1.90 1.22
N ALA A 72 0.91 -1.39 2.41
CA ALA A 72 0.05 -0.43 3.09
C ALA A 72 0.48 0.99 2.72
N GLU A 73 -0.48 1.84 2.37
CA GLU A 73 -0.23 3.21 1.93
C GLU A 73 -1.03 4.20 2.77
N SER A 74 -0.41 5.33 3.10
CA SER A 74 -1.01 6.43 3.86
C SER A 74 -1.33 6.08 5.32
N ALA A 75 -1.57 7.09 6.13
CA ALA A 75 -1.92 6.98 7.55
C ALA A 75 -0.85 6.36 8.44
N ILE A 76 0.37 6.19 7.94
CA ILE A 76 1.47 5.59 8.69
C ILE A 76 2.38 6.73 9.15
N ARG A 77 2.34 7.06 10.45
CA ARG A 77 3.00 8.26 10.98
C ARG A 77 3.98 7.99 12.11
N LYS A 78 3.81 6.89 12.82
CA LYS A 78 4.61 6.56 14.00
C LYS A 78 4.91 5.07 14.05
N HIS A 79 5.87 4.71 14.90
CA HIS A 79 6.31 3.32 15.04
C HIS A 79 5.17 2.36 15.36
N SER A 80 4.21 2.76 16.20
CA SER A 80 3.07 1.90 16.54
C SER A 80 2.20 1.58 15.34
N ASP A 81 2.08 2.50 14.37
CA ASP A 81 1.36 2.23 13.12
C ASP A 81 2.10 1.17 12.30
N PHE A 82 3.41 1.29 12.23
CA PHE A 82 4.27 0.33 11.54
C PHE A 82 4.16 -1.07 12.16
N GLU A 83 4.20 -1.17 13.49
CA GLU A 83 4.07 -2.45 14.20
C GLU A 83 2.66 -3.03 14.03
N TYR A 84 1.63 -2.21 14.01
CA TYR A 84 0.26 -2.63 13.74
C TYR A 84 0.14 -3.32 12.37
N LEU A 85 0.68 -2.70 11.34
CA LEU A 85 0.66 -3.25 9.98
C LEU A 85 1.50 -4.52 9.86
N ARG A 86 2.64 -4.56 10.56
CA ARG A 86 3.50 -5.75 10.61
C ARG A 86 2.74 -6.92 11.24
N GLY A 87 1.99 -6.66 12.31
CA GLY A 87 1.15 -7.65 12.96
C GLY A 87 0.05 -8.19 12.06
N LEU A 88 -0.46 -7.36 11.13
CA LEU A 88 -1.43 -7.77 10.12
C LEU A 88 -0.82 -8.54 8.96
N LYS A 89 0.51 -8.65 8.90
CA LYS A 89 1.24 -9.39 7.86
C LYS A 89 1.31 -8.65 6.52
N PHE A 90 1.34 -7.32 6.55
CA PHE A 90 1.72 -6.55 5.37
C PHE A 90 3.22 -6.72 5.09
N ASP A 91 3.58 -6.77 3.81
CA ASP A 91 4.95 -6.99 3.38
C ASP A 91 5.77 -5.70 3.32
N ALA A 92 5.10 -4.58 3.06
CA ALA A 92 5.76 -3.29 2.90
C ALA A 92 4.81 -2.14 3.23
N ALA A 93 5.38 -0.95 3.41
CA ALA A 93 4.64 0.28 3.62
C ALA A 93 5.20 1.35 2.68
N LEU A 94 4.29 2.09 2.03
CA LEU A 94 4.66 3.22 1.19
C LEU A 94 4.41 4.50 2.00
N ILE A 95 5.49 5.19 2.34
CA ILE A 95 5.46 6.37 3.22
C ILE A 95 6.25 7.49 2.55
N GLY A 96 5.58 8.61 2.32
CA GLY A 96 6.24 9.79 1.75
C GLY A 96 6.00 11.03 2.60
N GLU A 97 4.73 11.37 2.80
CA GLU A 97 4.33 12.61 3.46
C GLU A 97 4.92 12.77 4.86
N ALA A 98 4.91 11.70 5.67
CA ALA A 98 5.44 11.75 7.02
C ALA A 98 6.92 12.10 7.05
N PHE A 99 7.70 11.64 6.07
CA PHE A 99 9.13 11.91 5.98
C PHE A 99 9.45 13.25 5.37
N MET A 100 8.63 13.72 4.44
CA MET A 100 8.84 15.00 3.76
C MET A 100 8.74 16.21 4.69
N ARG A 101 8.05 16.06 5.83
CA ARG A 101 7.90 17.11 6.82
C ARG A 101 9.08 17.20 7.79
N GLU A 102 9.93 16.18 7.82
CA GLU A 102 11.00 16.10 8.78
C GLU A 102 12.29 16.71 8.24
N LYS A 103 13.04 17.39 9.11
CA LYS A 103 14.34 17.98 8.77
C LYS A 103 15.40 16.90 8.57
N ASP A 104 15.37 15.87 9.39
CA ASP A 104 16.29 14.74 9.32
C ASP A 104 15.49 13.49 8.89
N ILE A 105 15.49 13.23 7.60
CA ILE A 105 14.73 12.14 7.01
C ILE A 105 15.23 10.77 7.49
N LYS A 106 16.54 10.59 7.59
CA LYS A 106 17.12 9.34 8.07
C LYS A 106 16.66 9.02 9.48
N LYS A 107 16.72 10.01 10.37
CA LYS A 107 16.26 9.86 11.76
C LYS A 107 14.76 9.54 11.82
N ALA A 108 13.95 10.20 10.99
CA ALA A 108 12.52 9.96 10.91
C ALA A 108 12.21 8.52 10.48
N VAL A 109 12.92 8.02 9.48
CA VAL A 109 12.78 6.62 9.03
C VAL A 109 13.18 5.66 10.14
N ASP A 110 14.30 5.90 10.81
CA ASP A 110 14.78 5.04 11.89
C ASP A 110 13.81 5.03 13.08
N ASN A 111 13.26 6.20 13.44
CA ASN A 111 12.27 6.30 14.52
C ASN A 111 11.01 5.51 14.20
N LEU A 112 10.51 5.59 12.97
CA LEU A 112 9.33 4.86 12.55
C LEU A 112 9.60 3.36 12.55
N ARG A 113 10.72 2.96 11.98
CA ARG A 113 11.07 1.55 11.79
C ARG A 113 11.45 0.84 13.10
N TYR A 114 12.20 1.50 13.96
CA TYR A 114 12.79 0.89 15.15
C TYR A 114 12.23 1.43 16.48
N GLY A 115 11.44 2.48 16.44
CA GLY A 115 10.85 3.06 17.66
C GLY A 115 11.80 3.91 18.51
N ASN A 116 12.85 4.42 17.92
CA ASN A 116 13.86 5.25 18.64
C ASN A 116 13.58 6.74 18.51
#